data_df4fe9ed31e43de91065639429cb6e05
#
_entry.id   df4fe9ed31e43de91065639429cb6e05
#
_cell.length_a   1.000
_cell.length_b   1.000
_cell.length_c   1.000
_cell.angle_alpha   90.00
_cell.angle_beta   90.00
_cell.angle_gamma   90.00
#
_symmetry.space_group_name_H-M   'P 1'
#
loop_
_entity.id
_entity.type
_entity.pdbx_description
1 polymer ?
#
loop_
_entity_poly.entity_id
_entity_poly.type
_entity_poly.pdbx_seq_one_letter_code
_entity_poly.pdbx_strand_id
1 'polypeptide(L)'
;VLARDGSVDLRALRQARDELERRLLAPVAHKAALRREDGSAGLGNIVGIGIGVRLAGGVATGRPAIKIFVAAKRPRRAIAAEALVPRWFGGIPTDVETAGEVRAHRFMRRYRPAPSGVSIGRESEGGSLACFVKRSGATYILGNNHVLALVNRGPAGTGIAQPAEIDGGARSGDVIARLSRFVPISFDDPNEVDAALARLPSGMADRRVLR
;
A
#
# COMPACT_ATOMS: atom_id res chain seq x y z
N VAL A 1 -14.58 20.83 11.95
CA VAL A 1 -14.07 21.85 11.06
C VAL A 1 -15.10 22.10 9.97
N LEU A 2 -16.03 22.97 10.31
CA LEU A 2 -16.96 23.51 9.34
C LEU A 2 -16.37 24.82 8.83
N ALA A 3 -16.42 25.05 7.54
CA ALA A 3 -16.18 26.35 6.96
C ALA A 3 -17.24 27.35 7.45
N ARG A 4 -17.05 28.66 7.26
CA ARG A 4 -17.98 29.71 7.73
C ARG A 4 -19.40 29.56 7.17
N ASP A 5 -19.56 28.88 6.03
CA ASP A 5 -20.84 28.59 5.37
C ASP A 5 -21.49 27.27 5.84
N GLY A 6 -20.92 26.58 6.84
CA GLY A 6 -21.40 25.31 7.34
C GLY A 6 -20.95 24.08 6.52
N SER A 7 -20.23 24.28 5.43
CA SER A 7 -19.64 23.19 4.66
C SER A 7 -18.44 22.56 5.38
N VAL A 8 -18.07 21.33 4.97
CA VAL A 8 -16.89 20.66 5.51
C VAL A 8 -15.64 21.24 4.87
N ASP A 9 -14.75 21.83 5.69
CA ASP A 9 -13.43 22.25 5.22
C ASP A 9 -12.54 21.02 4.99
N LEU A 10 -12.57 20.49 3.77
CA LEU A 10 -11.79 19.33 3.36
C LEU A 10 -10.28 19.58 3.40
N ARG A 11 -9.84 20.84 3.20
CA ARG A 11 -8.41 21.17 3.24
C ARG A 11 -7.88 21.08 4.66
N ALA A 12 -8.57 21.71 5.61
CA ALA A 12 -8.21 21.62 7.03
C ALA A 12 -8.30 20.18 7.54
N LEU A 13 -9.29 19.42 7.07
CA LEU A 13 -9.46 18.01 7.43
C LEU A 13 -8.30 17.14 6.94
N ARG A 14 -7.86 17.33 5.68
CA ARG A 14 -6.69 16.64 5.11
C ARG A 14 -5.41 17.01 5.86
N GLN A 15 -5.17 18.31 6.09
CA GLN A 15 -3.99 18.76 6.81
C GLN A 15 -3.90 18.17 8.22
N ALA A 16 -5.01 18.15 8.97
CA ALA A 16 -5.05 17.55 10.30
C ALA A 16 -4.83 16.03 10.23
N ARG A 17 -5.39 15.33 9.22
CA ARG A 17 -5.14 13.91 9.01
C ARG A 17 -3.65 13.63 8.77
N ASP A 18 -3.00 14.38 7.88
CA ASP A 18 -1.59 14.20 7.52
C ASP A 18 -0.66 14.46 8.71
N GLU A 19 -1.00 15.47 9.53
CA GLU A 19 -0.24 15.77 10.76
C GLU A 19 -0.38 14.66 11.80
N LEU A 20 -1.62 14.16 12.01
CA LEU A 20 -1.85 13.03 12.92
C LEU A 20 -1.17 11.76 12.44
N GLU A 21 -1.17 11.51 11.13
CA GLU A 21 -0.50 10.37 10.51
C GLU A 21 1.01 10.42 10.79
N ARG A 22 1.66 11.56 10.52
CA ARG A 22 3.07 11.76 10.83
C ARG A 22 3.36 11.50 12.31
N ARG A 23 2.54 12.02 13.21
CA ARG A 23 2.70 11.83 14.66
C ARG A 23 2.58 10.37 15.10
N LEU A 24 1.62 9.63 14.56
CA LEU A 24 1.33 8.25 14.97
C LEU A 24 2.21 7.21 14.27
N LEU A 25 2.60 7.46 13.00
CA LEU A 25 3.33 6.49 12.19
C LEU A 25 4.84 6.74 12.10
N ALA A 26 5.32 7.98 12.27
CA ALA A 26 6.76 8.27 12.23
C ALA A 26 7.60 7.43 13.21
N PRO A 27 7.18 7.21 14.48
CA PRO A 27 7.90 6.32 15.38
C PRO A 27 7.95 4.86 14.93
N VAL A 28 6.98 4.44 14.12
CA VAL A 28 6.83 3.07 13.61
C VAL A 28 7.67 2.87 12.36
N ALA A 29 7.73 3.86 11.47
CA ALA A 29 8.56 3.80 10.26
C ALA A 29 10.05 3.60 10.61
N HIS A 30 10.53 4.22 11.68
CA HIS A 30 11.91 4.04 12.16
C HIS A 30 12.16 2.63 12.75
N LYS A 31 11.14 2.01 13.36
CA LYS A 31 11.21 0.64 13.92
C LYS A 31 10.90 -0.46 12.89
N ALA A 32 10.15 -0.16 11.84
CA ALA A 32 9.84 -1.11 10.76
C ALA A 32 11.05 -1.39 9.84
N ALA A 33 12.08 -0.52 9.88
CA ALA A 33 13.38 -0.79 9.28
C ALA A 33 14.13 -1.96 9.98
N LEU A 34 13.72 -2.30 11.20
CA LEU A 34 14.18 -3.49 11.92
C LEU A 34 13.14 -4.60 11.68
N ARG A 35 13.34 -5.38 10.63
CA ARG A 35 12.56 -6.59 10.35
C ARG A 35 12.50 -7.46 11.58
N ARG A 36 11.29 -7.85 12.01
CA ARG A 36 11.11 -8.99 12.87
C ARG A 36 11.47 -10.26 12.11
N GLU A 37 12.14 -11.19 12.76
CA GLU A 37 12.55 -12.49 12.20
C GLU A 37 11.39 -13.33 11.67
N ASP A 38 10.14 -13.01 12.05
CA ASP A 38 8.91 -13.67 11.62
C ASP A 38 8.31 -13.12 10.31
N GLY A 39 8.99 -12.16 9.64
CA GLY A 39 8.55 -11.59 8.37
C GLY A 39 7.35 -10.63 8.47
N SER A 40 6.78 -10.41 9.66
CA SER A 40 5.71 -9.45 9.84
C SER A 40 6.26 -8.02 9.89
N ALA A 41 5.84 -7.17 8.97
CA ALA A 41 6.09 -5.73 9.06
C ALA A 41 5.36 -5.20 10.29
N GLY A 42 6.11 -4.92 11.36
CA GLY A 42 5.56 -4.44 12.61
C GLY A 42 5.09 -2.99 12.54
N LEU A 43 4.07 -2.71 11.75
CA LEU A 43 3.41 -1.39 11.69
C LEU A 43 2.64 -1.04 12.98
N GLY A 44 2.87 -1.76 14.07
CA GLY A 44 2.12 -1.58 15.30
C GLY A 44 0.64 -1.97 15.15
N ASN A 45 -0.19 -1.43 16.02
CA ASN A 45 -1.63 -1.74 16.01
C ASN A 45 -2.43 -0.87 15.02
N ILE A 46 -1.86 0.24 14.51
CA ILE A 46 -2.50 1.11 13.52
C ILE A 46 -2.22 0.57 12.13
N VAL A 47 -3.27 0.24 11.39
CA VAL A 47 -3.20 -0.33 10.03
C VAL A 47 -3.60 0.66 8.93
N GLY A 48 -4.15 1.81 9.31
CA GLY A 48 -4.48 2.87 8.37
C GLY A 48 -5.04 4.11 9.05
N ILE A 49 -4.92 5.26 8.36
CA ILE A 49 -5.52 6.52 8.76
C ILE A 49 -6.22 7.13 7.56
N GLY A 50 -7.43 7.61 7.75
CA GLY A 50 -8.25 8.15 6.67
C GLY A 50 -9.19 9.24 7.14
N ILE A 51 -10.02 9.72 6.23
CA ILE A 51 -11.10 10.67 6.49
C ILE A 51 -12.42 9.95 6.28
N GLY A 52 -13.38 10.16 7.17
CA GLY A 52 -14.69 9.55 7.04
C GLY A 52 -15.72 10.20 7.96
N VAL A 53 -16.83 9.51 8.16
CA VAL A 53 -17.89 9.93 9.07
C VAL A 53 -17.70 9.25 10.42
N ARG A 54 -17.81 10.02 11.49
CA ARG A 54 -17.77 9.50 12.86
C ARG A 54 -18.90 8.51 13.11
N LEU A 55 -18.57 7.37 13.72
CA LEU A 55 -19.55 6.41 14.20
C LEU A 55 -19.76 6.58 15.72
N ALA A 56 -21.00 6.48 16.17
CA ALA A 56 -21.36 6.40 17.57
C ALA A 56 -22.28 5.19 17.76
N GLY A 57 -21.82 4.21 18.55
CA GLY A 57 -22.55 2.94 18.69
C GLY A 57 -22.78 2.19 17.38
N GLY A 58 -21.86 2.32 16.42
CA GLY A 58 -22.00 1.70 15.09
C GLY A 58 -22.84 2.51 14.08
N VAL A 59 -23.44 3.63 14.49
CA VAL A 59 -24.31 4.46 13.64
C VAL A 59 -23.55 5.71 13.18
N ALA A 60 -23.67 6.03 11.89
CA ALA A 60 -23.05 7.23 11.30
C ALA A 60 -23.71 8.50 11.87
N THR A 61 -22.88 9.42 12.39
CA THR A 61 -23.34 10.66 13.02
C THR A 61 -23.50 11.82 12.03
N GLY A 62 -23.12 11.65 10.75
CA GLY A 62 -23.04 12.73 9.78
C GLY A 62 -21.85 13.69 9.99
N ARG A 63 -21.08 13.56 11.06
CA ARG A 63 -19.95 14.45 11.36
C ARG A 63 -18.67 13.90 10.77
N PRO A 64 -17.86 14.73 10.06
CA PRO A 64 -16.56 14.33 9.58
C PRO A 64 -15.61 14.00 10.74
N ALA A 65 -14.76 13.01 10.54
CA ALA A 65 -13.77 12.58 11.53
C ALA A 65 -12.49 12.09 10.84
N ILE A 66 -11.37 12.15 11.56
CA ILE A 66 -10.18 11.39 11.19
C ILE A 66 -10.40 9.96 11.68
N LYS A 67 -10.43 9.02 10.76
CA LYS A 67 -10.59 7.58 11.04
C LYS A 67 -9.24 6.95 11.26
N ILE A 68 -9.08 6.26 12.36
CA ILE A 68 -7.88 5.49 12.68
C ILE A 68 -8.27 4.01 12.69
N PHE A 69 -7.78 3.27 11.72
CA PHE A 69 -8.01 1.83 11.61
C PHE A 69 -6.94 1.10 12.40
N VAL A 70 -7.37 0.19 13.27
CA VAL A 70 -6.47 -0.62 14.11
C VAL A 70 -6.70 -2.11 13.86
N ALA A 71 -5.64 -2.92 14.00
CA ALA A 71 -5.78 -4.37 13.92
C ALA A 71 -6.70 -4.90 15.03
N ALA A 72 -6.55 -4.37 16.25
CA ALA A 72 -7.44 -4.68 17.37
C ALA A 72 -7.55 -3.48 18.33
N LYS A 73 -8.74 -3.26 18.89
CA LYS A 73 -8.91 -2.28 19.98
C LYS A 73 -8.28 -2.84 21.26
N ARG A 74 -7.48 -2.01 21.91
CA ARG A 74 -6.80 -2.34 23.18
C ARG A 74 -7.27 -1.39 24.29
N PRO A 75 -7.32 -1.84 25.54
CA PRO A 75 -7.55 -0.98 26.69
C PRO A 75 -6.49 0.16 26.73
N ARG A 76 -6.90 1.39 27.07
CA ARG A 76 -5.97 2.54 27.11
C ARG A 76 -4.70 2.28 27.94
N ARG A 77 -4.82 1.55 29.05
CA ARG A 77 -3.69 1.16 29.93
C ARG A 77 -2.65 0.25 29.25
N ALA A 78 -3.02 -0.42 28.15
CA ALA A 78 -2.14 -1.30 27.39
C ALA A 78 -1.55 -0.62 26.15
N ILE A 79 -1.74 0.69 26.00
CA ILE A 79 -1.24 1.49 24.87
C ILE A 79 -0.21 2.47 25.42
N ALA A 80 0.97 2.51 24.82
CA ALA A 80 1.99 3.49 25.17
C ALA A 80 1.46 4.92 24.95
N ALA A 81 1.85 5.87 25.81
CA ALA A 81 1.31 7.22 25.80
C ALA A 81 1.45 7.93 24.44
N GLU A 82 2.56 7.72 23.77
CA GLU A 82 2.88 8.26 22.44
C GLU A 82 2.03 7.66 21.31
N ALA A 83 1.49 6.47 21.51
CA ALA A 83 0.61 5.76 20.55
C ALA A 83 -0.88 5.97 20.85
N LEU A 84 -1.21 6.72 21.90
CA LEU A 84 -2.59 7.04 22.24
C LEU A 84 -3.18 8.01 21.21
N VAL A 85 -4.27 7.58 20.57
CA VAL A 85 -5.06 8.43 19.69
C VAL A 85 -5.83 9.45 20.54
N PRO A 86 -5.62 10.77 20.34
CA PRO A 86 -6.41 11.79 21.04
C PRO A 86 -7.86 11.75 20.57
N ARG A 87 -8.82 12.13 21.40
CA ARG A 87 -10.25 12.20 21.03
C ARG A 87 -10.55 13.27 19.97
N TRP A 88 -9.70 14.30 19.91
CA TRP A 88 -9.79 15.43 18.99
C TRP A 88 -8.38 15.79 18.52
N PHE A 89 -8.23 16.12 17.27
CA PHE A 89 -6.98 16.59 16.70
C PHE A 89 -7.24 17.72 15.69
N GLY A 90 -6.61 18.88 15.90
CA GLY A 90 -6.87 20.07 15.07
C GLY A 90 -8.34 20.51 15.05
N GLY A 91 -9.08 20.34 16.17
CA GLY A 91 -10.51 20.65 16.24
C GLY A 91 -11.43 19.63 15.54
N ILE A 92 -10.88 18.51 15.06
CA ILE A 92 -11.59 17.44 14.36
C ILE A 92 -11.71 16.22 15.28
N PRO A 93 -12.89 15.59 15.40
CA PRO A 93 -13.01 14.36 16.18
C PRO A 93 -12.20 13.24 15.51
N THR A 94 -11.59 12.40 16.33
CA THR A 94 -11.00 11.15 15.88
C THR A 94 -11.95 10.00 16.15
N ASP A 95 -11.88 8.95 15.33
CA ASP A 95 -12.69 7.77 15.48
C ASP A 95 -11.85 6.52 15.21
N VAL A 96 -11.72 5.67 16.22
CA VAL A 96 -10.90 4.45 16.13
C VAL A 96 -11.80 3.27 15.80
N GLU A 97 -11.50 2.60 14.68
CA GLU A 97 -12.22 1.42 14.22
C GLU A 97 -11.30 0.20 14.15
N THR A 98 -11.86 -0.97 14.45
CA THR A 98 -11.17 -2.25 14.21
C THR A 98 -11.34 -2.63 12.75
N ALA A 99 -10.22 -2.73 12.02
CA ALA A 99 -10.17 -3.23 10.65
C ALA A 99 -9.63 -4.67 10.56
N GLY A 100 -9.11 -5.20 11.67
CA GLY A 100 -8.38 -6.46 11.65
C GLY A 100 -6.97 -6.29 11.08
N GLU A 101 -6.29 -7.40 10.89
CA GLU A 101 -4.99 -7.40 10.24
C GLU A 101 -5.15 -7.24 8.73
N VAL A 102 -4.48 -6.25 8.16
CA VAL A 102 -4.37 -6.11 6.70
C VAL A 102 -3.28 -7.09 6.23
N ARG A 103 -3.70 -8.09 5.49
CA ARG A 103 -2.80 -9.08 4.90
C ARG A 103 -2.82 -8.97 3.39
N ALA A 104 -1.65 -8.97 2.77
CA ALA A 104 -1.55 -9.11 1.33
C ALA A 104 -1.94 -10.55 0.94
N HIS A 105 -2.99 -10.71 0.16
CA HIS A 105 -3.29 -11.99 -0.48
C HIS A 105 -2.52 -12.05 -1.78
N ARG A 106 -1.60 -13.03 -1.89
CA ARG A 106 -0.81 -13.24 -3.09
C ARG A 106 -1.15 -14.60 -3.67
N PHE A 107 -1.45 -14.64 -4.99
CA PHE A 107 -1.54 -15.89 -5.72
C PHE A 107 -0.13 -16.31 -6.14
N MET A 108 0.55 -17.10 -5.30
CA MET A 108 1.97 -17.45 -5.41
C MET A 108 2.24 -18.62 -6.35
N ARG A 109 1.19 -19.25 -6.91
CA ARG A 109 1.38 -20.35 -7.86
C ARG A 109 1.91 -19.81 -9.19
N ARG A 110 2.57 -20.69 -9.93
CA ARG A 110 2.98 -20.43 -11.32
C ARG A 110 1.77 -20.44 -12.24
N TYR A 111 1.54 -19.33 -12.96
CA TYR A 111 0.45 -19.17 -13.92
C TYR A 111 1.02 -18.87 -15.32
N ARG A 112 0.58 -19.62 -16.32
CA ARG A 112 0.96 -19.41 -17.73
C ARG A 112 -0.25 -19.65 -18.62
N PRO A 113 -0.83 -18.63 -19.28
CA PRO A 113 -0.51 -17.20 -19.16
C PRO A 113 -0.82 -16.66 -17.77
N ALA A 114 -0.19 -15.53 -17.40
CA ALA A 114 -0.35 -14.92 -16.10
C ALA A 114 -1.57 -14.01 -16.06
N PRO A 115 -2.52 -14.19 -15.11
CA PRO A 115 -3.63 -13.25 -14.89
C PRO A 115 -3.23 -12.09 -13.99
N SER A 116 -4.07 -11.05 -13.93
CA SER A 116 -3.91 -10.00 -12.91
C SER A 116 -4.17 -10.54 -11.50
N GLY A 117 -3.52 -9.97 -10.50
CA GLY A 117 -3.62 -10.40 -9.11
C GLY A 117 -2.54 -11.42 -8.68
N VAL A 118 -1.83 -12.05 -9.60
CA VAL A 118 -0.77 -13.02 -9.26
C VAL A 118 0.47 -12.34 -8.73
N SER A 119 1.23 -13.08 -7.92
CA SER A 119 2.55 -12.66 -7.43
C SER A 119 3.50 -12.44 -8.60
N ILE A 120 4.15 -11.28 -8.60
CA ILE A 120 5.26 -10.93 -9.48
C ILE A 120 6.33 -10.19 -8.69
N GLY A 121 7.56 -10.27 -9.14
CA GLY A 121 8.64 -9.51 -8.52
C GLY A 121 10.02 -9.98 -8.94
N ARG A 122 11.00 -9.47 -8.22
CA ARG A 122 12.40 -9.82 -8.38
C ARG A 122 13.16 -9.65 -7.07
N GLU A 123 14.15 -10.49 -6.83
CA GLU A 123 14.98 -10.47 -5.63
C GLU A 123 14.14 -10.52 -4.34
N SER A 124 14.32 -9.57 -3.43
CA SER A 124 13.56 -9.46 -2.20
C SER A 124 12.23 -8.72 -2.36
N GLU A 125 11.94 -8.20 -3.55
CA GLU A 125 10.74 -7.41 -3.82
C GLU A 125 9.66 -8.27 -4.47
N GLY A 126 8.48 -8.27 -3.88
CA GLY A 126 7.33 -8.99 -4.39
C GLY A 126 6.05 -8.17 -4.26
N GLY A 127 5.16 -8.32 -5.22
CA GLY A 127 3.88 -7.65 -5.25
C GLY A 127 2.89 -8.38 -6.14
N SER A 128 1.77 -7.74 -6.43
CA SER A 128 0.74 -8.29 -7.31
C SER A 128 0.78 -7.62 -8.68
N LEU A 129 0.62 -8.42 -9.73
CA LEU A 129 0.39 -7.92 -11.08
C LEU A 129 -0.92 -7.13 -11.09
N ALA A 130 -0.84 -5.81 -11.27
CA ALA A 130 -2.03 -4.97 -11.21
C ALA A 130 -2.92 -5.17 -12.44
N CYS A 131 -2.39 -4.85 -13.62
CA CYS A 131 -3.12 -5.02 -14.88
C CYS A 131 -2.16 -5.06 -16.09
N PHE A 132 -2.75 -5.32 -17.26
CA PHE A 132 -2.05 -5.22 -18.54
C PHE A 132 -2.45 -3.95 -19.26
N VAL A 133 -1.46 -3.27 -19.83
CA VAL A 133 -1.66 -2.11 -20.69
C VAL A 133 -1.07 -2.33 -22.07
N LYS A 134 -1.64 -1.72 -23.09
CA LYS A 134 -1.16 -1.80 -24.47
C LYS A 134 -0.63 -0.43 -24.91
N ARG A 135 0.52 -0.45 -25.59
CA ARG A 135 1.10 0.73 -26.22
C ARG A 135 1.84 0.32 -27.49
N SER A 136 1.54 0.97 -28.62
CA SER A 136 2.19 0.71 -29.91
C SER A 136 2.27 -0.78 -30.26
N GLY A 137 1.16 -1.51 -30.11
CA GLY A 137 1.06 -2.93 -30.39
C GLY A 137 1.70 -3.88 -29.37
N ALA A 138 2.49 -3.39 -28.43
CA ALA A 138 3.10 -4.19 -27.37
C ALA A 138 2.22 -4.22 -26.11
N THR A 139 2.28 -5.35 -25.38
CA THR A 139 1.63 -5.53 -24.08
C THR A 139 2.65 -5.34 -22.96
N TYR A 140 2.23 -4.66 -21.90
CA TYR A 140 3.03 -4.41 -20.72
C TYR A 140 2.26 -4.80 -19.46
N ILE A 141 2.98 -5.25 -18.45
CA ILE A 141 2.51 -5.29 -17.07
C ILE A 141 2.62 -3.86 -16.51
N LEU A 142 1.56 -3.36 -15.88
CA LEU A 142 1.60 -2.21 -14.99
C LEU A 142 1.72 -2.72 -13.55
N GLY A 143 2.64 -2.18 -12.81
CA GLY A 143 2.86 -2.46 -11.38
C GLY A 143 3.61 -1.32 -10.73
N ASN A 144 3.99 -1.50 -9.47
CA ASN A 144 4.72 -0.51 -8.70
C ASN A 144 6.21 -0.46 -9.06
N ASN A 145 6.82 0.72 -8.98
CA ASN A 145 8.27 0.88 -9.12
C ASN A 145 9.01 0.04 -8.07
N HIS A 146 8.62 0.13 -6.80
CA HIS A 146 9.32 -0.62 -5.75
C HIS A 146 9.33 -2.13 -6.01
N VAL A 147 8.31 -2.69 -6.69
CA VAL A 147 8.25 -4.11 -7.08
C VAL A 147 9.04 -4.40 -8.35
N LEU A 148 8.74 -3.66 -9.44
CA LEU A 148 9.27 -3.98 -10.77
C LEU A 148 10.65 -3.39 -11.03
N ALA A 149 10.95 -2.21 -10.46
CA ALA A 149 12.20 -1.49 -10.64
C ALA A 149 13.06 -1.44 -9.37
N LEU A 150 12.75 -2.26 -8.35
CA LEU A 150 13.56 -2.40 -7.13
C LEU A 150 13.86 -1.04 -6.47
N VAL A 151 12.84 -0.20 -6.34
CA VAL A 151 13.00 1.18 -5.80
C VAL A 151 14.07 1.94 -6.60
N ASN A 152 13.83 2.17 -7.89
CA ASN A 152 14.72 2.85 -8.85
C ASN A 152 16.01 2.09 -9.23
N ARG A 153 16.37 0.98 -8.59
CA ARG A 153 17.65 0.28 -8.78
C ARG A 153 17.68 -0.64 -10.00
N GLY A 154 16.51 -1.08 -10.47
CA GLY A 154 16.40 -2.02 -11.59
C GLY A 154 16.69 -1.32 -12.92
N PRO A 155 17.74 -1.71 -13.68
CA PRO A 155 17.95 -1.19 -15.03
C PRO A 155 16.88 -1.71 -16.00
N ALA A 156 16.66 -0.99 -17.11
CA ALA A 156 15.81 -1.47 -18.19
C ALA A 156 16.26 -2.85 -18.65
N GLY A 157 15.30 -3.73 -18.96
CA GLY A 157 15.58 -5.13 -19.31
C GLY A 157 15.63 -6.08 -18.11
N THR A 158 15.58 -5.58 -16.86
CA THR A 158 15.46 -6.38 -15.64
C THR A 158 14.30 -7.38 -15.79
N GLY A 159 14.56 -8.67 -15.54
CA GLY A 159 13.55 -9.73 -15.61
C GLY A 159 12.59 -9.66 -14.43
N ILE A 160 11.30 -9.83 -14.70
CA ILE A 160 10.25 -9.90 -13.68
C ILE A 160 9.75 -11.34 -13.64
N ALA A 161 9.89 -11.98 -12.48
CA ALA A 161 9.46 -13.35 -12.27
C ALA A 161 7.97 -13.44 -11.86
N GLN A 162 7.32 -14.52 -12.21
CA GLN A 162 6.00 -14.94 -11.76
C GLN A 162 5.99 -16.44 -11.45
N PRO A 163 5.83 -16.84 -10.17
CA PRO A 163 5.70 -15.97 -9.00
C PRO A 163 6.97 -15.16 -8.73
N ALA A 164 6.88 -14.17 -7.82
CA ALA A 164 8.05 -13.44 -7.35
C ALA A 164 9.10 -14.39 -6.75
N GLU A 165 10.38 -14.03 -6.81
CA GLU A 165 11.46 -14.84 -6.22
C GLU A 165 11.24 -15.06 -4.72
N ILE A 166 10.77 -14.05 -3.99
CA ILE A 166 10.42 -14.15 -2.56
C ILE A 166 9.24 -15.11 -2.29
N ASP A 167 8.41 -15.37 -3.30
CA ASP A 167 7.24 -16.27 -3.24
C ASP A 167 7.54 -17.63 -3.93
N GLY A 168 8.82 -17.96 -4.12
CA GLY A 168 9.28 -19.25 -4.65
C GLY A 168 9.52 -19.29 -6.16
N GLY A 169 9.48 -18.18 -6.85
CA GLY A 169 9.83 -18.11 -8.27
C GLY A 169 11.32 -18.27 -8.52
N ALA A 170 11.66 -18.86 -9.67
CA ALA A 170 13.03 -19.06 -10.10
C ALA A 170 13.49 -17.93 -11.05
N ARG A 171 14.63 -17.31 -10.73
CA ARG A 171 15.20 -16.20 -11.51
C ARG A 171 15.37 -16.49 -13.01
N SER A 172 15.73 -17.72 -13.38
CA SER A 172 15.96 -18.11 -14.79
C SER A 172 14.75 -18.71 -15.47
N GLY A 173 13.87 -19.41 -14.72
CA GLY A 173 12.77 -20.19 -15.28
C GLY A 173 11.41 -19.50 -15.24
N ASP A 174 11.26 -18.49 -14.40
CA ASP A 174 9.96 -17.86 -14.13
C ASP A 174 9.85 -16.41 -14.61
N VAL A 175 10.82 -15.90 -15.35
CA VAL A 175 10.73 -14.56 -15.95
C VAL A 175 9.62 -14.52 -16.98
N ILE A 176 8.63 -13.65 -16.77
CA ILE A 176 7.51 -13.43 -17.68
C ILE A 176 7.57 -12.11 -18.42
N ALA A 177 8.26 -11.12 -17.88
CA ALA A 177 8.34 -9.78 -18.45
C ALA A 177 9.72 -9.17 -18.20
N ARG A 178 10.02 -8.07 -18.90
CA ARG A 178 11.24 -7.29 -18.69
C ARG A 178 10.90 -5.83 -18.42
N LEU A 179 11.51 -5.25 -17.38
CA LEU A 179 11.35 -3.85 -17.04
C LEU A 179 11.62 -2.97 -18.26
N SER A 180 10.68 -2.08 -18.56
CA SER A 180 10.77 -1.15 -19.69
C SER A 180 11.04 0.27 -19.22
N ARG A 181 10.24 0.75 -18.25
CA ARG A 181 10.38 2.07 -17.65
C ARG A 181 9.66 2.13 -16.32
N PHE A 182 9.97 3.14 -15.55
CA PHE A 182 9.29 3.46 -14.30
C PHE A 182 9.26 4.97 -14.06
N VAL A 183 8.42 5.41 -13.14
CA VAL A 183 8.47 6.76 -12.56
C VAL A 183 9.43 6.67 -11.36
N PRO A 184 10.50 7.47 -11.32
CA PRO A 184 11.41 7.47 -10.18
C PRO A 184 10.68 7.85 -8.88
N ILE A 185 10.96 7.11 -7.81
CA ILE A 185 10.52 7.45 -6.46
C ILE A 185 11.52 8.44 -5.87
N SER A 186 11.04 9.58 -5.38
CA SER A 186 11.80 10.51 -4.54
C SER A 186 11.67 10.10 -3.07
N PHE A 187 12.76 10.25 -2.31
CA PHE A 187 12.75 10.08 -0.86
C PHE A 187 12.72 11.41 -0.12
N ASP A 188 12.92 12.51 -0.84
CA ASP A 188 12.98 13.86 -0.30
C ASP A 188 11.67 14.63 -0.55
N ASP A 189 10.95 14.29 -1.63
CA ASP A 189 9.73 14.97 -2.05
C ASP A 189 8.52 14.02 -2.07
N PRO A 190 7.30 14.55 -1.98
CA PRO A 190 6.07 13.77 -2.15
C PRO A 190 6.01 13.10 -3.54
N ASN A 191 5.70 11.81 -3.55
CA ASN A 191 5.49 11.06 -4.79
C ASN A 191 4.02 11.12 -5.21
N GLU A 192 3.74 11.48 -6.46
CA GLU A 192 2.39 11.43 -7.01
C GLU A 192 1.99 9.99 -7.37
N VAL A 193 2.96 9.17 -7.77
CA VAL A 193 2.71 7.80 -8.20
C VAL A 193 3.94 6.91 -7.97
N ASP A 194 3.66 5.67 -7.60
CA ASP A 194 4.63 4.56 -7.57
C ASP A 194 4.26 3.60 -8.70
N ALA A 195 4.89 3.75 -9.87
CA ALA A 195 4.50 3.03 -11.07
C ALA A 195 5.69 2.63 -11.95
N ALA A 196 5.57 1.42 -12.53
CA ALA A 196 6.51 0.90 -13.51
C ALA A 196 5.80 0.06 -14.58
N LEU A 197 6.43 -0.06 -15.75
CA LEU A 197 5.99 -0.89 -16.86
C LEU A 197 7.05 -1.95 -17.18
N ALA A 198 6.63 -3.21 -17.30
CA ALA A 198 7.45 -4.28 -17.80
C ALA A 198 6.85 -4.85 -19.08
N ARG A 199 7.66 -4.96 -20.14
CA ARG A 199 7.24 -5.50 -21.44
C ARG A 199 7.00 -7.00 -21.33
N LEU A 200 5.83 -7.43 -21.76
CA LEU A 200 5.38 -8.81 -21.73
C LEU A 200 5.47 -9.42 -23.14
N PRO A 201 6.02 -10.63 -23.32
CA PRO A 201 5.94 -11.37 -24.58
C PRO A 201 4.49 -11.68 -24.98
N SER A 202 4.26 -11.83 -26.28
CA SER A 202 2.94 -12.22 -26.79
C SER A 202 2.48 -13.56 -26.19
N GLY A 203 1.18 -13.67 -25.90
CA GLY A 203 0.58 -14.91 -25.37
C GLY A 203 0.77 -15.13 -23.86
N MET A 204 1.50 -14.26 -23.15
CA MET A 204 1.76 -14.41 -21.73
C MET A 204 0.74 -13.71 -20.81
N ALA A 205 -0.16 -12.90 -21.36
CA ALA A 205 -1.21 -12.22 -20.62
C ALA A 205 -2.50 -13.04 -20.59
N ASP A 206 -3.07 -13.22 -19.40
CA ASP A 206 -4.44 -13.70 -19.22
C ASP A 206 -5.34 -12.50 -18.83
N ARG A 207 -6.50 -12.37 -19.47
CA ARG A 207 -7.43 -11.25 -19.21
C ARG A 207 -8.22 -11.39 -17.91
N ARG A 208 -8.13 -12.53 -17.24
CA ARG A 208 -8.78 -12.75 -15.94
C ARG A 208 -8.10 -11.93 -14.85
N VAL A 209 -8.86 -11.62 -13.81
CA VAL A 209 -8.35 -11.06 -12.55
C VAL A 209 -8.62 -12.08 -11.46
N LEU A 210 -7.59 -12.53 -10.76
CA LEU A 210 -7.76 -13.37 -9.58
C LEU A 210 -8.13 -12.50 -8.37
N ARG A 211 -9.13 -12.93 -7.63
CA ARG A 211 -9.67 -12.26 -6.45
C ARG A 211 -9.63 -13.18 -5.24
#